data_85482965810121bd43161ceda0ade8e1
#
_entry.id   85482965810121bd43161ceda0ade8e1
#
_cell.length_a   1.000
_cell.length_b   1.000
_cell.length_c   1.000
_cell.angle_alpha   90.00
_cell.angle_beta   90.00
_cell.angle_gamma   90.00
#
_symmetry.space_group_name_H-M   'P 1'
#
loop_
_entity.id
_entity.type
_entity.pdbx_description
1 polymer ?
#
loop_
_entity_poly.entity_id
_entity_poly.type
_entity_poly.pdbx_seq_one_letter_code
_entity_poly.pdbx_strand_id
1 'polypeptide(L)'
;IVAANCFGLNGFYSAKVADDDDGRFFVEDLQSTGVDFHNAEASSGVTGKCLVMVTDDAERTMNTFLGANLDLTSNEVDEPTLINSDWLYLEGYLVTDDTRTDVAVKAMECAKANQVKTSLSLSDPFVVQVFEDNLRKVIGDGVDLLFCNSDEARSFTNTHSTEAAAEQLKKYAKTFVITRGAGGSLS
;
A
#
# COMPACT_ATOMS: atom_id res chain seq x y z
N ILE A 1 6.90 -6.34 -1.77
CA ILE A 1 6.62 -7.60 -2.47
C ILE A 1 7.89 -8.42 -2.69
N VAL A 2 8.98 -7.82 -3.17
CA VAL A 2 10.27 -8.52 -3.42
C VAL A 2 10.78 -9.24 -2.17
N ALA A 3 10.81 -8.55 -1.00
CA ALA A 3 11.23 -9.18 0.25
C ALA A 3 10.36 -10.39 0.62
N ALA A 4 9.04 -10.28 0.44
CA ALA A 4 8.12 -11.38 0.69
C ALA A 4 8.44 -12.59 -0.23
N ASN A 5 8.72 -12.32 -1.51
CA ASN A 5 9.12 -13.35 -2.47
C ASN A 5 10.45 -14.03 -2.06
N CYS A 6 11.44 -13.24 -1.58
CA CYS A 6 12.70 -13.80 -1.06
C CYS A 6 12.51 -14.71 0.17
N PHE A 7 11.43 -14.52 0.93
CA PHE A 7 11.05 -15.41 2.05
C PHE A 7 10.16 -16.59 1.62
N GLY A 8 10.01 -16.81 0.32
CA GLY A 8 9.31 -17.98 -0.24
C GLY A 8 7.81 -17.80 -0.45
N LEU A 9 7.30 -16.56 -0.40
CA LEU A 9 5.93 -16.26 -0.81
C LEU A 9 5.89 -16.03 -2.33
N ASN A 10 4.80 -16.43 -2.97
CA ASN A 10 4.56 -16.12 -4.38
C ASN A 10 3.99 -14.69 -4.48
N GLY A 11 4.82 -13.75 -4.96
CA GLY A 11 4.44 -12.36 -5.10
C GLY A 11 3.81 -12.08 -6.46
N PHE A 12 2.64 -11.44 -6.44
CA PHE A 12 2.01 -10.83 -7.61
C PHE A 12 1.84 -9.33 -7.36
N TYR A 13 2.31 -8.51 -8.28
CA TYR A 13 2.26 -7.05 -8.14
C TYR A 13 1.41 -6.43 -9.23
N SER A 14 0.47 -5.60 -8.84
CA SER A 14 -0.43 -4.87 -9.73
C SER A 14 -0.19 -3.37 -9.58
N ALA A 15 0.19 -2.71 -10.66
CA ALA A 15 0.48 -1.28 -10.71
C ALA A 15 0.36 -0.75 -12.13
N LYS A 16 0.53 0.57 -12.29
CA LYS A 16 0.53 1.25 -13.58
C LYS A 16 1.90 1.84 -13.87
N VAL A 17 2.49 1.45 -15.00
CA VAL A 17 3.71 2.07 -15.55
C VAL A 17 3.44 2.53 -16.98
N ALA A 18 4.26 3.46 -17.48
CA ALA A 18 4.20 3.90 -18.87
C ALA A 18 5.07 3.01 -19.76
N ASP A 19 4.87 3.12 -21.08
CA ASP A 19 5.77 2.52 -22.08
C ASP A 19 6.96 3.43 -22.34
N ASP A 20 7.77 3.63 -21.31
CA ASP A 20 9.04 4.37 -21.37
C ASP A 20 10.19 3.53 -20.83
N ASP A 21 11.43 4.07 -20.89
CA ASP A 21 12.62 3.33 -20.43
C ASP A 21 12.55 2.95 -18.95
N ASP A 22 12.02 3.85 -18.09
CA ASP A 22 11.89 3.59 -16.67
C ASP A 22 10.81 2.53 -16.38
N GLY A 23 9.71 2.53 -17.14
CA GLY A 23 8.65 1.51 -17.02
C GLY A 23 9.17 0.13 -17.45
N ARG A 24 9.90 0.03 -18.55
CA ARG A 24 10.54 -1.22 -18.99
C ARG A 24 11.56 -1.72 -17.96
N PHE A 25 12.42 -0.82 -17.49
CA PHE A 25 13.38 -1.16 -16.42
C PHE A 25 12.67 -1.70 -15.17
N PHE A 26 11.61 -1.02 -14.71
CA PHE A 26 10.85 -1.44 -13.54
C PHE A 26 10.28 -2.85 -13.69
N VAL A 27 9.66 -3.15 -14.85
CA VAL A 27 9.05 -4.45 -15.11
C VAL A 27 10.12 -5.54 -15.17
N GLU A 28 11.22 -5.32 -15.90
CA GLU A 28 12.33 -6.27 -16.03
C GLU A 28 12.99 -6.55 -14.68
N ASP A 29 13.27 -5.50 -13.89
CA ASP A 29 13.86 -5.63 -12.55
C ASP A 29 12.94 -6.42 -11.62
N LEU A 30 11.66 -6.07 -11.55
CA LEU A 30 10.69 -6.78 -10.71
C LEU A 30 10.57 -8.25 -11.09
N GLN A 31 10.43 -8.57 -12.38
CA GLN A 31 10.33 -9.93 -12.88
C GLN A 31 11.62 -10.74 -12.61
N SER A 32 12.80 -10.09 -12.65
CA SER A 32 14.08 -10.74 -12.32
C SER A 32 14.12 -11.27 -10.88
N THR A 33 13.30 -10.71 -9.99
CA THR A 33 13.15 -11.16 -8.59
C THR A 33 12.16 -12.32 -8.41
N GLY A 34 11.52 -12.78 -9.49
CA GLY A 34 10.52 -13.84 -9.48
C GLY A 34 9.12 -13.36 -9.05
N VAL A 35 8.88 -12.04 -9.01
CA VAL A 35 7.56 -11.46 -8.76
C VAL A 35 6.82 -11.33 -10.07
N ASP A 36 5.60 -11.86 -10.15
CA ASP A 36 4.73 -11.65 -11.30
C ASP A 36 4.18 -10.22 -11.28
N PHE A 37 4.05 -9.62 -12.46
CA PHE A 37 3.60 -8.24 -12.62
C PHE A 37 2.44 -8.14 -13.61
N HIS A 38 1.39 -7.44 -13.18
CA HIS A 38 0.25 -7.07 -14.01
C HIS A 38 0.21 -5.55 -14.25
N ASN A 39 0.27 -5.18 -15.52
CA ASN A 39 0.01 -3.82 -16.02
C ASN A 39 -0.98 -3.99 -17.18
N ALA A 40 -2.27 -3.78 -16.89
CA ALA A 40 -3.36 -4.10 -17.83
C ALA A 40 -3.18 -3.38 -19.16
N GLU A 41 -2.77 -2.12 -19.11
CA GLU A 41 -2.48 -1.29 -20.28
C GLU A 41 -1.44 -0.24 -19.90
N ALA A 42 -0.33 -0.18 -20.62
CA ALA A 42 0.71 0.82 -20.38
C ALA A 42 0.14 2.23 -20.63
N SER A 43 0.40 3.16 -19.71
CA SER A 43 0.06 4.56 -19.90
C SER A 43 0.90 5.18 -21.03
N SER A 44 0.30 6.07 -21.80
CA SER A 44 1.02 6.89 -22.78
C SER A 44 1.85 8.03 -22.16
N GLY A 45 1.78 8.17 -20.82
CA GLY A 45 2.47 9.21 -20.06
C GLY A 45 3.93 8.86 -19.74
N VAL A 46 4.36 9.24 -18.57
CA VAL A 46 5.71 8.98 -18.03
C VAL A 46 5.57 8.15 -16.74
N THR A 47 6.41 7.14 -16.59
CA THR A 47 6.46 6.32 -15.37
C THR A 47 6.73 7.18 -14.14
N GLY A 48 6.04 6.87 -13.04
CA GLY A 48 6.21 7.55 -11.76
C GLY A 48 7.66 7.47 -11.26
N LYS A 49 8.13 8.55 -10.63
CA LYS A 49 9.52 8.69 -10.15
C LYS A 49 9.53 9.32 -8.76
N CYS A 50 10.49 8.93 -7.95
CA CYS A 50 10.73 9.58 -6.67
C CYS A 50 12.19 9.99 -6.56
N LEU A 51 12.43 11.31 -6.44
CA LEU A 51 13.75 11.83 -6.09
C LEU A 51 13.89 11.80 -4.57
N VAL A 52 14.77 10.95 -4.08
CA VAL A 52 15.03 10.79 -2.66
C VAL A 52 16.35 11.51 -2.30
N MET A 53 16.24 12.52 -1.45
CA MET A 53 17.40 13.20 -0.85
C MET A 53 17.65 12.62 0.54
N VAL A 54 18.87 12.18 0.79
CA VAL A 54 19.27 11.60 2.09
C VAL A 54 20.30 12.50 2.73
N THR A 55 20.07 12.92 3.97
CA THR A 55 20.97 13.73 4.77
C THR A 55 21.91 12.86 5.63
N ASP A 56 22.96 13.46 6.21
CA ASP A 56 23.98 12.72 6.97
C ASP A 56 23.42 12.00 8.22
N ASP A 57 22.29 12.47 8.74
CA ASP A 57 21.54 11.84 9.84
C ASP A 57 20.59 10.71 9.38
N ALA A 58 20.68 10.32 8.09
CA ALA A 58 19.87 9.32 7.44
C ALA A 58 18.36 9.68 7.29
N GLU A 59 18.00 10.95 7.50
CA GLU A 59 16.65 11.43 7.17
C GLU A 59 16.47 11.52 5.65
N ARG A 60 15.25 11.25 5.20
CA ARG A 60 14.90 11.19 3.78
C ARG A 60 13.83 12.20 3.44
N THR A 61 14.10 13.04 2.44
CA THR A 61 13.10 13.90 1.80
C THR A 61 12.78 13.34 0.44
N MET A 62 11.51 13.06 0.22
CA MET A 62 11.01 12.44 -1.02
C MET A 62 10.23 13.46 -1.85
N ASN A 63 10.66 13.67 -3.10
CA ASN A 63 9.91 14.44 -4.09
C ASN A 63 9.33 13.47 -5.11
N THR A 64 8.05 13.18 -4.97
CA THR A 64 7.35 12.17 -5.76
C THR A 64 6.60 12.81 -6.92
N PHE A 65 6.85 12.30 -8.12
CA PHE A 65 6.06 12.51 -9.32
C PHE A 65 5.32 11.21 -9.62
N LEU A 66 4.01 11.21 -9.51
CA LEU A 66 3.20 9.99 -9.62
C LEU A 66 3.13 9.44 -11.05
N GLY A 67 3.20 10.32 -12.07
CA GLY A 67 3.20 9.90 -13.46
C GLY A 67 2.05 8.97 -13.82
N ALA A 68 2.35 7.88 -14.50
CA ALA A 68 1.38 6.87 -14.93
C ALA A 68 0.54 6.26 -13.78
N ASN A 69 0.99 6.34 -12.53
CA ASN A 69 0.19 5.87 -11.40
C ASN A 69 -1.11 6.66 -11.19
N LEU A 70 -1.21 7.88 -11.75
CA LEU A 70 -2.45 8.64 -11.74
C LEU A 70 -3.53 8.03 -12.64
N ASP A 71 -3.13 7.22 -13.63
CA ASP A 71 -4.02 6.55 -14.56
C ASP A 71 -4.47 5.16 -14.07
N LEU A 72 -4.15 4.80 -12.81
CA LEU A 72 -4.56 3.54 -12.21
C LEU A 72 -6.09 3.45 -12.18
N THR A 73 -6.62 2.36 -12.72
CA THR A 73 -8.06 2.06 -12.77
C THR A 73 -8.35 0.67 -12.24
N SER A 74 -9.61 0.30 -12.18
CA SER A 74 -9.99 -1.06 -11.78
C SER A 74 -9.50 -2.15 -12.75
N ASN A 75 -9.00 -1.80 -13.93
CA ASN A 75 -8.44 -2.77 -14.87
C ASN A 75 -7.09 -3.34 -14.39
N GLU A 76 -6.38 -2.61 -13.53
CA GLU A 76 -5.15 -3.11 -12.89
C GLU A 76 -5.42 -4.09 -11.76
N VAL A 77 -6.68 -4.25 -11.33
CA VAL A 77 -7.08 -5.30 -10.39
C VAL A 77 -7.32 -6.58 -11.17
N ASP A 78 -6.33 -7.48 -11.18
CA ASP A 78 -6.49 -8.82 -11.75
C ASP A 78 -7.34 -9.68 -10.81
N GLU A 79 -8.67 -9.61 -10.99
CA GLU A 79 -9.61 -10.34 -10.15
C GLU A 79 -9.35 -11.86 -10.13
N PRO A 80 -9.05 -12.54 -11.26
CA PRO A 80 -8.72 -13.97 -11.25
C PRO A 80 -7.53 -14.32 -10.36
N THR A 81 -6.47 -13.52 -10.37
CA THR A 81 -5.32 -13.71 -9.48
C THR A 81 -5.68 -13.36 -8.03
N LEU A 82 -6.39 -12.26 -7.82
CA LEU A 82 -6.79 -11.83 -6.48
C LEU A 82 -7.63 -12.89 -5.75
N ILE A 83 -8.65 -13.46 -6.38
CA ILE A 83 -9.53 -14.46 -5.74
C ILE A 83 -8.84 -15.79 -5.45
N ASN A 84 -7.70 -16.07 -6.10
CA ASN A 84 -6.88 -17.25 -5.87
C ASN A 84 -5.66 -16.98 -4.98
N SER A 85 -5.55 -15.77 -4.42
CA SER A 85 -4.48 -15.38 -3.51
C SER A 85 -4.85 -15.65 -2.05
N ASP A 86 -3.85 -15.84 -1.19
CA ASP A 86 -4.03 -15.94 0.25
C ASP A 86 -4.22 -14.56 0.90
N TRP A 87 -3.56 -13.55 0.34
CA TRP A 87 -3.53 -12.18 0.89
C TRP A 87 -3.59 -11.12 -0.20
N LEU A 88 -4.39 -10.08 0.05
CA LEU A 88 -4.31 -8.78 -0.60
C LEU A 88 -3.56 -7.80 0.31
N TYR A 89 -2.53 -7.12 -0.22
CA TYR A 89 -1.86 -6.01 0.46
C TYR A 89 -2.05 -4.72 -0.30
N LEU A 90 -2.49 -3.67 0.37
CA LEU A 90 -2.66 -2.33 -0.18
C LEU A 90 -1.79 -1.30 0.56
N GLU A 91 -1.26 -0.34 -0.20
CA GLU A 91 -0.59 0.84 0.32
C GLU A 91 -1.57 1.99 0.53
N GLY A 92 -1.49 2.68 1.65
CA GLY A 92 -2.32 3.84 1.96
C GLY A 92 -2.18 5.00 0.97
N TYR A 93 -1.06 5.08 0.25
CA TYR A 93 -0.89 6.07 -0.83
C TYR A 93 -1.95 5.99 -1.93
N LEU A 94 -2.65 4.87 -2.08
CA LEU A 94 -3.76 4.72 -3.03
C LEU A 94 -4.95 5.64 -2.71
N VAL A 95 -5.07 6.12 -1.48
CA VAL A 95 -6.23 6.95 -1.07
C VAL A 95 -6.05 8.45 -1.31
N THR A 96 -4.97 8.86 -1.98
CA THR A 96 -4.64 10.28 -2.18
C THR A 96 -5.43 10.94 -3.30
N ASP A 97 -6.33 10.23 -3.95
CA ASP A 97 -7.43 10.74 -4.80
C ASP A 97 -8.61 9.76 -4.82
N ASP A 98 -9.77 10.24 -5.27
CA ASP A 98 -11.01 9.47 -5.23
C ASP A 98 -11.00 8.28 -6.20
N THR A 99 -10.41 8.43 -7.39
CA THR A 99 -10.39 7.35 -8.40
C THR A 99 -9.60 6.14 -7.89
N ARG A 100 -8.41 6.37 -7.35
CA ARG A 100 -7.59 5.28 -6.80
C ARG A 100 -8.16 4.73 -5.49
N THR A 101 -8.83 5.58 -4.70
CA THR A 101 -9.59 5.13 -3.53
C THR A 101 -10.67 4.15 -3.92
N ASP A 102 -11.44 4.42 -4.98
CA ASP A 102 -12.47 3.51 -5.48
C ASP A 102 -11.88 2.18 -5.99
N VAL A 103 -10.71 2.21 -6.62
CA VAL A 103 -9.96 0.98 -6.99
C VAL A 103 -9.58 0.17 -5.75
N ALA A 104 -9.04 0.82 -4.74
CA ALA A 104 -8.66 0.16 -3.49
C ALA A 104 -9.87 -0.43 -2.76
N VAL A 105 -10.99 0.29 -2.70
CA VAL A 105 -12.26 -0.21 -2.13
C VAL A 105 -12.74 -1.43 -2.89
N LYS A 106 -12.78 -1.37 -4.24
CA LYS A 106 -13.20 -2.50 -5.07
C LYS A 106 -12.33 -3.74 -4.86
N ALA A 107 -11.01 -3.57 -4.81
CA ALA A 107 -10.08 -4.66 -4.54
C ALA A 107 -10.32 -5.28 -3.15
N MET A 108 -10.54 -4.44 -2.13
CA MET A 108 -10.82 -4.86 -0.77
C MET A 108 -12.16 -5.63 -0.67
N GLU A 109 -13.21 -5.14 -1.31
CA GLU A 109 -14.51 -5.80 -1.38
C GLU A 109 -14.42 -7.15 -2.09
N CYS A 110 -13.71 -7.21 -3.22
CA CYS A 110 -13.48 -8.46 -3.95
C CYS A 110 -12.73 -9.49 -3.09
N ALA A 111 -11.66 -9.07 -2.41
CA ALA A 111 -10.91 -9.94 -1.51
C ALA A 111 -11.79 -10.50 -0.38
N LYS A 112 -12.53 -9.64 0.32
CA LYS A 112 -13.42 -10.03 1.43
C LYS A 112 -14.54 -10.98 0.95
N ALA A 113 -15.16 -10.71 -0.19
CA ALA A 113 -16.21 -11.55 -0.76
C ALA A 113 -15.72 -12.97 -1.10
N ASN A 114 -14.44 -13.11 -1.40
CA ASN A 114 -13.81 -14.38 -1.76
C ASN A 114 -12.93 -14.98 -0.64
N GLN A 115 -13.05 -14.47 0.59
CA GLN A 115 -12.31 -14.96 1.77
C GLN A 115 -10.78 -14.83 1.66
N VAL A 116 -10.30 -13.97 0.80
CA VAL A 116 -8.89 -13.56 0.73
C VAL A 116 -8.60 -12.64 1.92
N LYS A 117 -7.55 -12.92 2.65
CA LYS A 117 -7.14 -12.06 3.77
C LYS A 117 -6.67 -10.71 3.29
N THR A 118 -6.96 -9.68 4.06
CA THR A 118 -6.67 -8.30 3.67
C THR A 118 -5.64 -7.66 4.59
N SER A 119 -4.70 -6.94 3.99
CA SER A 119 -3.75 -6.11 4.73
C SER A 119 -3.60 -4.72 4.11
N LEU A 120 -3.36 -3.74 4.97
CA LEU A 120 -3.23 -2.33 4.60
C LEU A 120 -2.10 -1.69 5.39
N SER A 121 -1.27 -0.87 4.74
CA SER A 121 -0.38 0.09 5.40
C SER A 121 -1.03 1.46 5.44
N LEU A 122 -0.90 2.21 6.54
CA LEU A 122 -1.31 3.62 6.61
C LEU A 122 -0.35 4.53 5.84
N SER A 123 0.87 4.05 5.59
CA SER A 123 1.91 4.56 4.67
C SER A 123 2.61 5.85 5.07
N ASP A 124 1.88 6.89 5.53
CA ASP A 124 2.47 8.19 5.81
C ASP A 124 1.57 9.01 6.76
N PRO A 125 2.12 9.73 7.76
CA PRO A 125 1.33 10.61 8.63
C PRO A 125 0.53 11.68 7.88
N PHE A 126 1.06 12.21 6.76
CA PHE A 126 0.34 13.15 5.91
C PHE A 126 -0.89 12.51 5.26
N VAL A 127 -0.76 11.27 4.76
CA VAL A 127 -1.88 10.51 4.20
C VAL A 127 -2.98 10.33 5.24
N VAL A 128 -2.60 9.97 6.47
CA VAL A 128 -3.55 9.82 7.58
C VAL A 128 -4.26 11.13 7.91
N GLN A 129 -3.53 12.25 7.95
CA GLN A 129 -4.11 13.54 8.33
C GLN A 129 -5.04 14.14 7.27
N VAL A 130 -4.69 13.97 5.99
CA VAL A 130 -5.40 14.62 4.89
C VAL A 130 -6.49 13.73 4.28
N PHE A 131 -6.27 12.41 4.26
CA PHE A 131 -7.13 11.45 3.58
C PHE A 131 -7.70 10.39 4.54
N GLU A 132 -7.92 10.75 5.80
CA GLU A 132 -8.44 9.84 6.83
C GLU A 132 -9.76 9.20 6.40
N ASP A 133 -10.67 9.97 5.83
CA ASP A 133 -11.99 9.49 5.40
C ASP A 133 -11.85 8.43 4.30
N ASN A 134 -10.94 8.63 3.36
CA ASN A 134 -10.65 7.67 2.31
C ASN A 134 -9.99 6.39 2.86
N LEU A 135 -9.04 6.52 3.82
CA LEU A 135 -8.50 5.36 4.53
C LEU A 135 -9.59 4.55 5.23
N ARG A 136 -10.49 5.22 5.94
CA ARG A 136 -11.63 4.58 6.62
C ARG A 136 -12.58 3.92 5.64
N LYS A 137 -12.81 4.52 4.46
CA LYS A 137 -13.61 3.94 3.38
C LYS A 137 -12.99 2.62 2.87
N VAL A 138 -11.65 2.58 2.66
CA VAL A 138 -10.95 1.37 2.22
C VAL A 138 -10.94 0.28 3.31
N ILE A 139 -10.72 0.64 4.57
CA ILE A 139 -10.75 -0.30 5.70
C ILE A 139 -12.16 -0.91 5.84
N GLY A 140 -13.21 -0.10 5.70
CA GLY A 140 -14.59 -0.52 5.85
C GLY A 140 -14.87 -1.10 7.24
N ASP A 141 -15.35 -2.33 7.30
CA ASP A 141 -15.65 -3.07 8.53
C ASP A 141 -14.41 -3.69 9.22
N GLY A 142 -13.21 -3.45 8.66
CA GLY A 142 -11.94 -3.90 9.18
C GLY A 142 -11.09 -4.67 8.17
N VAL A 143 -9.81 -4.84 8.52
CA VAL A 143 -8.83 -5.64 7.78
C VAL A 143 -8.27 -6.76 8.65
N ASP A 144 -7.65 -7.78 8.04
CA ASP A 144 -7.00 -8.84 8.82
C ASP A 144 -5.69 -8.35 9.44
N LEU A 145 -4.94 -7.49 8.74
CA LEU A 145 -3.65 -6.98 9.21
C LEU A 145 -3.47 -5.50 8.82
N LEU A 146 -3.12 -4.67 9.80
CA LEU A 146 -2.82 -3.25 9.58
C LEU A 146 -1.38 -2.94 9.96
N PHE A 147 -0.66 -2.27 9.06
CA PHE A 147 0.68 -1.75 9.31
C PHE A 147 0.66 -0.23 9.47
N CYS A 148 1.38 0.25 10.46
CA CYS A 148 1.61 1.69 10.66
C CYS A 148 2.86 1.93 11.51
N ASN A 149 3.34 3.17 11.55
CA ASN A 149 4.28 3.60 12.55
C ASN A 149 3.54 4.25 13.74
N SER A 150 4.29 4.66 14.79
CA SER A 150 3.69 5.27 15.99
C SER A 150 2.95 6.58 15.71
N ASP A 151 3.45 7.38 14.78
CA ASP A 151 2.85 8.68 14.46
C ASP A 151 1.57 8.50 13.66
N GLU A 152 1.58 7.61 12.66
CA GLU A 152 0.40 7.22 11.90
C GLU A 152 -0.68 6.63 12.80
N ALA A 153 -0.31 5.71 13.71
CA ALA A 153 -1.24 5.08 14.64
C ALA A 153 -1.93 6.12 15.54
N ARG A 154 -1.15 7.04 16.14
CA ARG A 154 -1.70 8.11 16.99
C ARG A 154 -2.59 9.06 16.21
N SER A 155 -2.17 9.47 15.01
CA SER A 155 -2.94 10.36 14.14
C SER A 155 -4.27 9.71 13.76
N PHE A 156 -4.24 8.46 13.23
CA PHE A 156 -5.43 7.74 12.77
C PHE A 156 -6.46 7.47 13.87
N THR A 157 -5.98 7.27 15.10
CA THR A 157 -6.85 6.96 16.25
C THR A 157 -7.16 8.17 17.12
N ASN A 158 -6.59 9.34 16.80
CA ASN A 158 -6.68 10.56 17.59
C ASN A 158 -6.31 10.33 19.07
N THR A 159 -5.15 9.70 19.31
CA THR A 159 -4.63 9.39 20.64
C THR A 159 -3.26 10.02 20.88
N HIS A 160 -2.83 10.11 22.15
CA HIS A 160 -1.58 10.75 22.54
C HIS A 160 -0.44 9.77 22.81
N SER A 161 -0.72 8.46 22.88
CA SER A 161 0.31 7.42 23.08
C SER A 161 0.12 6.25 22.12
N THR A 162 1.20 5.53 21.85
CA THR A 162 1.20 4.35 20.99
C THR A 162 0.35 3.23 21.58
N GLU A 163 0.38 3.08 22.92
CA GLU A 163 -0.40 2.08 23.64
C GLU A 163 -1.92 2.37 23.55
N ALA A 164 -2.32 3.65 23.70
CA ALA A 164 -3.71 4.05 23.50
C ALA A 164 -4.15 3.86 22.05
N ALA A 165 -3.26 4.15 21.09
CA ALA A 165 -3.51 3.89 19.67
C ALA A 165 -3.73 2.40 19.40
N ALA A 166 -2.88 1.54 19.95
CA ALA A 166 -2.98 0.08 19.82
C ALA A 166 -4.36 -0.44 20.27
N GLU A 167 -4.87 0.06 21.40
CA GLU A 167 -6.22 -0.33 21.87
C GLU A 167 -7.33 0.11 20.92
N GLN A 168 -7.19 1.28 20.27
CA GLN A 168 -8.19 1.75 19.30
C GLN A 168 -8.09 1.01 17.95
N LEU A 169 -6.87 0.63 17.52
CA LEU A 169 -6.66 -0.10 16.25
C LEU A 169 -7.36 -1.46 16.22
N LYS A 170 -7.61 -2.08 17.37
CA LYS A 170 -8.42 -3.33 17.49
C LYS A 170 -9.83 -3.20 16.87
N LYS A 171 -10.33 -1.99 16.66
CA LYS A 171 -11.62 -1.75 16.00
C LYS A 171 -11.55 -1.83 14.47
N TYR A 172 -10.34 -1.72 13.91
CA TYR A 172 -10.09 -1.60 12.48
C TYR A 172 -9.34 -2.77 11.89
N ALA A 173 -8.68 -3.57 12.74
CA ALA A 173 -7.89 -4.70 12.30
C ALA A 173 -7.94 -5.86 13.29
N LYS A 174 -7.95 -7.10 12.78
CA LYS A 174 -7.83 -8.31 13.62
C LYS A 174 -6.44 -8.40 14.24
N THR A 175 -5.42 -7.99 13.48
CA THR A 175 -4.03 -7.89 13.92
C THR A 175 -3.46 -6.59 13.37
N PHE A 176 -2.53 -5.98 14.10
CA PHE A 176 -1.80 -4.80 13.63
C PHE A 176 -0.33 -4.90 14.02
N VAL A 177 0.49 -4.15 13.31
CA VAL A 177 1.92 -3.97 13.64
C VAL A 177 2.22 -2.47 13.63
N ILE A 178 2.58 -1.93 14.79
CA ILE A 178 3.04 -0.54 14.94
C ILE A 178 4.56 -0.57 15.02
N THR A 179 5.23 -0.03 14.00
CA THR A 179 6.70 0.11 14.01
C THR A 179 7.12 1.32 14.84
N ARG A 180 8.25 1.20 15.58
CA ARG A 180 8.74 2.21 16.52
C ARG A 180 10.23 2.52 16.31
N GLY A 181 10.71 2.38 15.08
CA GLY A 181 12.11 2.57 14.75
C GLY A 181 13.01 1.68 15.59
N ALA A 182 14.02 2.27 16.26
CA ALA A 182 14.92 1.54 17.15
C ALA A 182 14.22 0.88 18.36
N GLY A 183 12.98 1.29 18.69
CA GLY A 183 12.17 0.70 19.76
C GLY A 183 11.47 -0.59 19.37
N GLY A 184 11.71 -1.13 18.17
CA GLY A 184 11.11 -2.36 17.68
C GLY A 184 9.67 -2.18 17.19
N SER A 185 8.77 -3.08 17.54
CA SER A 185 7.36 -3.04 17.14
C SER A 185 6.43 -3.45 18.27
N LEU A 186 5.16 -3.07 18.13
CA LEU A 186 4.04 -3.47 19.00
C LEU A 186 2.96 -4.13 18.10
N SER A 187 2.42 -5.26 18.54
CA SER A 187 1.33 -5.97 17.87
C SER A 187 0.35 -6.54 18.91
#